data_4d9a298c396d36e0414bd9bf5282fd4a
#
_entry.id   4d9a298c396d36e0414bd9bf5282fd4a
#
_cell.length_a   1.000
_cell.length_b   1.000
_cell.length_c   1.000
_cell.angle_alpha   90.00
_cell.angle_beta   90.00
_cell.angle_gamma   90.00
#
_symmetry.space_group_name_H-M   'P 1'
#
loop_
_entity.id
_entity.type
_entity.pdbx_description
1 polymer ?
#
loop_
_entity_poly.entity_id
_entity_poly.type
_entity_poly.pdbx_seq_one_letter_code
_entity_poly.pdbx_strand_id
1 'polypeptide(L)'
;LYRLTHEGFVFSNYYQPGWGQSTTGGEFAVLTGLLPTWVGGDVSFWASRYDYMPLALGNQFRALGYQTPAWHNNTYNYYGRNATHPNLGYDYEGIGSGLTLATQDSSWPYSDLEMLEATLDSCVDAYLTTGQPFHAYYMTVSGHGSYNWGQSMAAKNRAAAEAAYPNASAP
;
A
#
# COMPACT_ATOMS: atom_id res chain seq x y z
N LEU A 1 -2.90 -3.97 16.25
CA LEU A 1 -1.45 -4.12 16.47
C LEU A 1 -1.15 -5.10 17.59
N TYR A 2 -1.69 -4.93 18.82
CA TYR A 2 -1.40 -5.82 19.96
C TYR A 2 -1.55 -7.30 19.59
N ARG A 3 -2.68 -7.69 19.00
CA ARG A 3 -2.94 -9.08 18.59
C ARG A 3 -1.92 -9.58 17.56
N LEU A 4 -1.59 -8.78 16.55
CA LEU A 4 -0.59 -9.14 15.53
C LEU A 4 0.79 -9.38 16.14
N THR A 5 1.19 -8.57 17.12
CA THR A 5 2.50 -8.74 17.79
C THR A 5 2.56 -9.89 18.78
N HIS A 6 1.42 -10.48 19.16
CA HIS A 6 1.36 -11.61 20.11
C HIS A 6 1.00 -12.94 19.44
N GLU A 7 0.40 -12.91 18.28
CA GLU A 7 -0.04 -14.09 17.52
C GLU A 7 0.79 -14.32 16.23
N GLY A 8 1.66 -13.38 15.86
CA GLY A 8 2.45 -13.41 14.64
C GLY A 8 3.96 -13.32 14.89
N PHE A 9 4.71 -13.26 13.80
CA PHE A 9 6.14 -13.00 13.86
C PHE A 9 6.42 -11.52 14.14
N VAL A 10 7.34 -11.25 15.08
CA VAL A 10 7.80 -9.90 15.41
C VAL A 10 9.29 -9.78 15.11
N PHE A 11 9.63 -8.86 14.22
CA PHE A 11 11.00 -8.58 13.85
C PHE A 11 11.52 -7.41 14.69
N SER A 12 12.26 -7.72 15.76
CA SER A 12 12.78 -6.70 16.68
C SER A 12 13.86 -5.80 16.06
N ASN A 13 14.50 -6.25 14.99
CA ASN A 13 15.56 -5.55 14.27
C ASN A 13 15.13 -5.23 12.82
N TYR A 14 13.90 -4.78 12.65
CA TYR A 14 13.42 -4.32 11.35
C TYR A 14 13.79 -2.86 11.14
N TYR A 15 14.52 -2.57 10.08
CA TYR A 15 14.95 -1.22 9.72
C TYR A 15 14.25 -0.77 8.45
N GLN A 16 13.79 0.48 8.44
CA GLN A 16 13.19 1.07 7.25
C GLN A 16 14.24 1.15 6.12
N PRO A 17 13.97 0.58 4.93
CA PRO A 17 14.85 0.73 3.80
C PRO A 17 14.77 2.16 3.24
N GLY A 18 15.87 2.68 2.75
CA GLY A 18 15.87 3.95 2.02
C GLY A 18 16.02 5.19 2.90
N TRP A 19 17.16 5.36 3.50
CA TRP A 19 17.54 6.56 4.26
C TRP A 19 17.28 7.84 3.46
N GLY A 20 16.51 8.77 4.04
CA GLY A 20 16.16 10.03 3.44
C GLY A 20 15.36 9.92 2.13
N GLN A 21 14.89 8.73 1.79
CA GLN A 21 14.02 8.49 0.67
C GLN A 21 12.57 8.73 1.06
N SER A 22 11.77 9.09 0.07
CA SER A 22 10.33 9.19 0.23
C SER A 22 9.67 7.79 0.26
N THR A 23 8.35 7.77 0.33
CA THR A 23 7.54 6.56 0.22
C THR A 23 7.92 5.70 -0.98
N THR A 24 8.17 6.30 -2.14
CA THR A 24 8.49 5.59 -3.39
C THR A 24 9.86 4.93 -3.36
N GLY A 25 10.83 5.50 -2.64
CA GLY A 25 12.13 4.84 -2.42
C GLY A 25 12.02 3.59 -1.56
N GLY A 26 11.21 3.64 -0.49
CA GLY A 26 10.90 2.47 0.33
C GLY A 26 10.12 1.40 -0.45
N GLU A 27 9.14 1.83 -1.24
CA GLU A 27 8.34 0.97 -2.12
C GLU A 27 9.22 0.26 -3.16
N PHE A 28 10.14 0.98 -3.81
CA PHE A 28 11.11 0.41 -4.73
C PHE A 28 11.95 -0.68 -4.06
N ALA A 29 12.49 -0.39 -2.88
CA ALA A 29 13.33 -1.35 -2.15
C ALA A 29 12.56 -2.63 -1.79
N VAL A 30 11.32 -2.51 -1.32
CA VAL A 30 10.48 -3.67 -0.95
C VAL A 30 10.11 -4.50 -2.18
N LEU A 31 9.73 -3.86 -3.28
CA LEU A 31 9.23 -4.56 -4.47
C LEU A 31 10.35 -5.14 -5.35
N THR A 32 11.58 -4.64 -5.23
CA THR A 32 12.69 -5.08 -6.09
C THR A 32 13.82 -5.77 -5.34
N GLY A 33 13.92 -5.59 -4.02
CA GLY A 33 15.07 -6.02 -3.23
C GLY A 33 16.34 -5.18 -3.47
N LEU A 34 16.23 -4.06 -4.20
CA LEU A 34 17.34 -3.18 -4.52
C LEU A 34 17.30 -1.92 -3.69
N LEU A 35 18.45 -1.40 -3.32
CA LEU A 35 18.51 -0.09 -2.69
C LEU A 35 18.27 1.01 -3.75
N PRO A 36 17.37 1.97 -3.48
CA PRO A 36 17.18 3.09 -4.38
C PRO A 36 18.42 3.98 -4.41
N THR A 37 18.68 4.61 -5.55
CA THR A 37 19.78 5.56 -5.65
C THR A 37 19.50 6.79 -4.80
N TRP A 38 20.52 7.25 -4.08
CA TRP A 38 20.42 8.42 -3.21
C TRP A 38 20.22 9.73 -3.96
N VAL A 39 20.73 9.84 -5.17
CA VAL A 39 20.73 11.09 -5.93
C VAL A 39 19.34 11.39 -6.48
N GLY A 40 18.73 12.48 -6.00
CA GLY A 40 17.47 12.97 -6.53
C GLY A 40 16.21 12.28 -6.03
N GLY A 41 16.24 11.64 -4.85
CA GLY A 41 15.04 11.08 -4.22
C GLY A 41 14.50 9.85 -4.96
N ASP A 42 13.35 9.96 -5.58
CA ASP A 42 12.60 8.83 -6.17
C ASP A 42 13.10 8.36 -7.55
N VAL A 43 14.36 8.66 -7.92
CA VAL A 43 14.89 8.38 -9.27
C VAL A 43 14.75 6.90 -9.65
N SER A 44 15.07 5.99 -8.73
CA SER A 44 15.01 4.55 -9.02
C SER A 44 13.58 4.09 -9.27
N PHE A 45 12.62 4.55 -8.45
CA PHE A 45 11.21 4.23 -8.65
C PHE A 45 10.70 4.81 -9.98
N TRP A 46 10.99 6.08 -10.28
CA TRP A 46 10.60 6.71 -11.53
C TRP A 46 11.24 6.07 -12.77
N ALA A 47 12.48 5.62 -12.66
CA ALA A 47 13.17 4.92 -13.75
C ALA A 47 12.47 3.60 -14.13
N SER A 48 11.86 2.90 -13.16
CA SER A 48 11.15 1.65 -13.42
C SER A 48 9.95 1.78 -14.37
N ARG A 49 9.47 2.99 -14.66
CA ARG A 49 8.43 3.22 -15.67
C ARG A 49 8.88 2.95 -17.11
N TYR A 50 10.17 2.92 -17.36
CA TYR A 50 10.74 2.73 -18.70
C TYR A 50 11.20 1.30 -18.95
N ASP A 51 11.50 0.56 -17.89
CA ASP A 51 12.16 -0.73 -18.01
C ASP A 51 11.39 -1.82 -17.26
N TYR A 52 11.13 -2.93 -17.95
CA TYR A 52 10.60 -4.13 -17.33
C TYR A 52 11.62 -4.70 -16.34
N MET A 53 11.16 -4.99 -15.13
CA MET A 53 12.02 -5.46 -14.03
C MET A 53 11.72 -6.93 -13.67
N PRO A 54 12.35 -7.89 -14.34
CA PRO A 54 11.99 -9.32 -14.20
C PRO A 54 12.18 -9.87 -12.79
N LEU A 55 13.05 -9.28 -12.01
CA LEU A 55 13.33 -9.70 -10.63
C LEU A 55 12.46 -8.97 -9.59
N ALA A 56 11.62 -8.02 -10.01
CA ALA A 56 10.66 -7.42 -9.11
C ALA A 56 9.65 -8.46 -8.61
N LEU A 57 9.23 -8.30 -7.36
CA LEU A 57 8.40 -9.27 -6.64
C LEU A 57 7.14 -9.67 -7.42
N GLY A 58 6.41 -8.71 -7.98
CA GLY A 58 5.22 -8.97 -8.79
C GLY A 58 5.52 -9.83 -10.02
N ASN A 59 6.62 -9.54 -10.75
CA ASN A 59 7.01 -10.34 -11.91
C ASN A 59 7.43 -11.76 -11.54
N GLN A 60 8.06 -11.95 -10.38
CA GLN A 60 8.40 -13.28 -9.89
C GLN A 60 7.14 -14.09 -9.54
N PHE A 61 6.16 -13.49 -8.86
CA PHE A 61 4.88 -14.14 -8.58
C PHE A 61 4.10 -14.47 -9.87
N ARG A 62 4.09 -13.56 -10.84
CA ARG A 62 3.49 -13.84 -12.16
C ARG A 62 4.14 -15.03 -12.85
N ALA A 63 5.46 -15.12 -12.82
CA ALA A 63 6.19 -16.24 -13.39
C ALA A 63 5.85 -17.58 -12.71
N LEU A 64 5.41 -17.55 -11.45
CA LEU A 64 4.91 -18.71 -10.71
C LEU A 64 3.40 -18.96 -10.92
N GLY A 65 2.73 -18.21 -11.77
CA GLY A 65 1.31 -18.38 -12.09
C GLY A 65 0.34 -17.69 -11.13
N TYR A 66 0.81 -16.78 -10.31
CA TYR A 66 -0.05 -15.97 -9.43
C TYR A 66 -0.73 -14.81 -10.20
N GLN A 67 -1.92 -14.46 -9.79
CA GLN A 67 -2.47 -13.13 -10.05
C GLN A 67 -1.72 -12.12 -9.16
N THR A 68 -1.47 -10.92 -9.69
CA THR A 68 -0.69 -9.89 -8.98
C THR A 68 -1.40 -8.54 -8.98
N PRO A 69 -2.61 -8.46 -8.41
CA PRO A 69 -3.31 -7.20 -8.29
C PRO A 69 -2.61 -6.27 -7.30
N ALA A 70 -2.73 -4.96 -7.54
CA ALA A 70 -2.22 -3.94 -6.63
C ALA A 70 -3.16 -2.74 -6.54
N TRP A 71 -3.32 -2.20 -5.35
CA TRP A 71 -4.20 -1.06 -5.11
C TRP A 71 -3.57 0.01 -4.24
N HIS A 72 -3.97 1.24 -4.53
CA HIS A 72 -3.66 2.39 -3.69
C HIS A 72 -4.89 3.28 -3.55
N ASN A 73 -5.28 3.56 -2.32
CA ASN A 73 -6.40 4.48 -2.03
C ASN A 73 -6.00 5.95 -2.18
N ASN A 74 -5.46 6.27 -3.35
CA ASN A 74 -5.20 7.62 -3.85
C ASN A 74 -5.45 7.61 -5.37
N THR A 75 -5.28 8.76 -6.03
CA THR A 75 -5.47 8.84 -7.48
C THR A 75 -4.56 7.85 -8.22
N TYR A 76 -5.08 7.25 -9.28
CA TYR A 76 -4.42 6.22 -10.07
C TYR A 76 -3.00 6.59 -10.52
N ASN A 77 -2.78 7.87 -10.86
CA ASN A 77 -1.49 8.36 -11.33
C ASN A 77 -0.58 8.91 -10.22
N TYR A 78 -0.99 8.80 -8.96
CA TYR A 78 -0.20 9.35 -7.84
C TYR A 78 1.18 8.71 -7.76
N TYR A 79 2.22 9.55 -7.74
CA TYR A 79 3.63 9.16 -7.88
C TYR A 79 3.96 8.35 -9.15
N GLY A 80 3.11 8.40 -10.18
CA GLY A 80 3.33 7.68 -11.44
C GLY A 80 3.23 6.16 -11.33
N ARG A 81 2.54 5.64 -10.32
CA ARG A 81 2.37 4.20 -10.11
C ARG A 81 1.69 3.50 -11.27
N ASN A 82 0.79 4.19 -11.94
CA ASN A 82 0.17 3.70 -13.18
C ASN A 82 1.17 3.33 -14.28
N ALA A 83 2.36 3.91 -14.26
CA ALA A 83 3.42 3.62 -15.23
C ALA A 83 4.51 2.69 -14.66
N THR A 84 4.77 2.74 -13.35
CA THR A 84 5.83 1.93 -12.72
C THR A 84 5.36 0.52 -12.38
N HIS A 85 4.18 0.37 -11.79
CA HIS A 85 3.68 -0.92 -11.30
C HIS A 85 3.52 -2.00 -12.37
N PRO A 86 3.07 -1.71 -13.60
CA PRO A 86 3.03 -2.72 -14.66
C PRO A 86 4.40 -3.33 -14.97
N ASN A 87 5.46 -2.54 -14.94
CA ASN A 87 6.84 -3.01 -15.14
C ASN A 87 7.38 -3.81 -13.96
N LEU A 88 6.84 -3.56 -12.75
CA LEU A 88 7.12 -4.32 -11.54
C LEU A 88 6.28 -5.61 -11.43
N GLY A 89 5.36 -5.84 -12.38
CA GLY A 89 4.55 -7.06 -12.47
C GLY A 89 3.21 -6.97 -11.76
N TYR A 90 2.63 -5.80 -11.61
CA TYR A 90 1.33 -5.63 -10.96
C TYR A 90 0.25 -5.12 -11.91
N ASP A 91 -0.96 -5.66 -11.76
CA ASP A 91 -2.19 -5.09 -12.31
C ASP A 91 -2.66 -4.02 -11.30
N TYR A 92 -2.23 -2.79 -11.57
CA TYR A 92 -2.39 -1.69 -10.63
C TYR A 92 -3.65 -0.89 -10.87
N GLU A 93 -4.37 -0.62 -9.80
CA GLU A 93 -5.58 0.20 -9.78
C GLU A 93 -5.50 1.27 -8.67
N GLY A 94 -6.21 2.36 -8.89
CA GLY A 94 -6.34 3.46 -7.96
C GLY A 94 -7.62 4.25 -8.19
N ILE A 95 -7.87 5.26 -7.39
CA ILE A 95 -9.06 6.11 -7.54
C ILE A 95 -9.01 6.79 -8.92
N GLY A 96 -10.12 6.63 -9.65
CA GLY A 96 -10.24 7.09 -11.04
C GLY A 96 -9.85 6.05 -12.09
N SER A 97 -9.35 4.87 -11.68
CA SER A 97 -9.11 3.73 -12.57
C SER A 97 -9.16 2.42 -11.76
N GLY A 98 -10.28 1.73 -11.82
CA GLY A 98 -10.50 0.43 -11.16
C GLY A 98 -10.96 0.50 -9.70
N LEU A 99 -10.53 1.48 -8.93
CA LEU A 99 -10.89 1.63 -7.52
C LEU A 99 -11.89 2.77 -7.29
N THR A 100 -12.97 2.48 -6.56
CA THR A 100 -13.94 3.47 -6.07
C THR A 100 -14.14 3.28 -4.57
N LEU A 101 -14.04 4.38 -3.80
CA LEU A 101 -14.24 4.40 -2.35
C LEU A 101 -15.41 5.30 -1.98
N ALA A 102 -16.15 4.95 -0.95
CA ALA A 102 -17.24 5.79 -0.44
C ALA A 102 -16.72 7.14 0.10
N THR A 103 -15.50 7.17 0.62
CA THR A 103 -14.87 8.36 1.20
C THR A 103 -13.97 9.13 0.22
N GLN A 104 -13.92 8.76 -1.06
CA GLN A 104 -13.02 9.42 -2.02
C GLN A 104 -13.28 10.90 -2.27
N ASP A 105 -14.49 11.38 -1.96
CA ASP A 105 -14.88 12.79 -2.04
C ASP A 105 -14.64 13.55 -0.72
N SER A 106 -14.13 12.88 0.30
CA SER A 106 -13.74 13.46 1.58
C SER A 106 -12.32 14.02 1.57
N SER A 107 -11.90 14.58 2.71
CA SER A 107 -10.51 15.00 2.87
C SER A 107 -9.58 13.79 2.96
N TRP A 108 -8.50 13.83 2.19
CA TRP A 108 -7.39 12.86 2.29
C TRP A 108 -6.75 12.89 3.70
N PRO A 109 -6.27 11.77 4.25
CA PRO A 109 -6.18 10.43 3.66
C PRO A 109 -7.51 9.67 3.70
N TYR A 110 -7.67 8.76 2.73
CA TYR A 110 -8.85 7.90 2.59
C TYR A 110 -8.74 6.62 3.41
N SER A 111 -9.82 5.85 3.48
CA SER A 111 -9.92 4.65 4.30
C SER A 111 -9.20 3.44 3.66
N ASP A 112 -8.23 2.87 4.37
CA ASP A 112 -7.62 1.60 3.99
C ASP A 112 -8.60 0.44 4.11
N LEU A 113 -9.50 0.49 5.11
CA LEU A 113 -10.55 -0.52 5.28
C LEU A 113 -11.47 -0.57 4.06
N GLU A 114 -11.94 0.57 3.57
CA GLU A 114 -12.79 0.63 2.38
C GLU A 114 -12.08 0.08 1.13
N MET A 115 -10.77 0.33 0.98
CA MET A 115 -10.00 -0.24 -0.11
C MET A 115 -9.94 -1.77 -0.02
N LEU A 116 -9.71 -2.31 1.17
CA LEU A 116 -9.68 -3.76 1.38
C LEU A 116 -11.06 -4.40 1.15
N GLU A 117 -12.12 -3.79 1.68
CA GLU A 117 -13.50 -4.26 1.50
C GLU A 117 -13.93 -4.22 0.02
N ALA A 118 -13.47 -3.23 -0.74
CA ALA A 118 -13.81 -3.10 -2.16
C ALA A 118 -13.08 -4.11 -3.07
N THR A 119 -11.95 -4.70 -2.62
CA THR A 119 -11.04 -5.41 -3.52
C THR A 119 -10.70 -6.85 -3.11
N LEU A 120 -10.67 -7.15 -1.80
CA LEU A 120 -10.19 -8.44 -1.32
C LEU A 120 -11.06 -9.61 -1.77
N ASP A 121 -12.39 -9.44 -1.72
CA ASP A 121 -13.32 -10.49 -2.09
C ASP A 121 -13.12 -10.94 -3.54
N SER A 122 -12.81 -10.02 -4.46
CA SER A 122 -12.54 -10.37 -5.85
C SER A 122 -11.33 -11.32 -6.02
N CYS A 123 -10.29 -11.13 -5.21
CA CYS A 123 -9.11 -12.02 -5.20
C CYS A 123 -9.45 -13.41 -4.64
N VAL A 124 -10.22 -13.42 -3.55
CA VAL A 124 -10.65 -14.67 -2.89
C VAL A 124 -11.57 -15.46 -3.79
N ASP A 125 -12.57 -14.83 -4.39
CA ASP A 125 -13.52 -15.46 -5.30
C ASP A 125 -12.84 -15.99 -6.57
N ALA A 126 -11.88 -15.23 -7.12
CA ALA A 126 -11.07 -15.71 -8.24
C ALA A 126 -10.27 -16.96 -7.86
N TYR A 127 -9.63 -16.98 -6.70
CA TYR A 127 -8.92 -18.16 -6.19
C TYR A 127 -9.86 -19.36 -5.98
N LEU A 128 -11.00 -19.16 -5.32
CA LEU A 128 -11.97 -20.22 -5.06
C LEU A 128 -12.56 -20.80 -6.36
N THR A 129 -12.70 -19.97 -7.39
CA THR A 129 -13.26 -20.39 -8.68
C THR A 129 -12.25 -21.08 -9.58
N THR A 130 -11.03 -20.57 -9.64
CA THR A 130 -10.00 -20.99 -10.61
C THR A 130 -8.89 -21.85 -10.01
N GLY A 131 -8.70 -21.82 -8.70
CA GLY A 131 -7.52 -22.37 -8.00
C GLY A 131 -6.22 -21.56 -8.23
N GLN A 132 -6.28 -20.45 -8.97
CA GLN A 132 -5.10 -19.64 -9.24
C GLN A 132 -4.76 -18.81 -8.00
N PRO A 133 -3.57 -18.96 -7.40
CA PRO A 133 -3.17 -18.16 -6.24
C PRO A 133 -3.00 -16.69 -6.60
N PHE A 134 -3.05 -15.82 -5.60
CA PHE A 134 -2.82 -14.39 -5.79
C PHE A 134 -1.78 -13.84 -4.79
N HIS A 135 -1.08 -12.80 -5.22
CA HIS A 135 -0.24 -11.94 -4.43
C HIS A 135 -0.76 -10.52 -4.56
N ALA A 136 -1.56 -10.08 -3.60
CA ALA A 136 -2.16 -8.75 -3.58
C ALA A 136 -1.24 -7.74 -2.89
N TYR A 137 -0.95 -6.63 -3.55
CA TYR A 137 -0.16 -5.54 -3.00
C TYR A 137 -1.03 -4.33 -2.68
N TYR A 138 -1.00 -3.89 -1.43
CA TYR A 138 -1.79 -2.76 -0.94
C TYR A 138 -0.87 -1.63 -0.45
N MET A 139 -1.01 -0.45 -1.06
CA MET A 139 -0.38 0.77 -0.56
C MET A 139 -1.40 1.55 0.28
N THR A 140 -1.21 1.54 1.58
CA THR A 140 -2.13 2.11 2.57
C THR A 140 -1.81 3.57 2.89
N VAL A 141 -2.81 4.39 3.28
CA VAL A 141 -2.64 5.80 3.61
C VAL A 141 -3.39 6.27 4.86
N SER A 142 -4.27 5.47 5.47
CA SER A 142 -5.10 5.93 6.60
C SER A 142 -4.29 6.50 7.77
N GLY A 143 -3.09 6.00 7.98
CA GLY A 143 -2.17 6.47 9.02
C GLY A 143 -1.27 7.62 8.61
N HIS A 144 -1.44 8.18 7.40
CA HIS A 144 -0.56 9.23 6.89
C HIS A 144 -0.95 10.61 7.40
N GLY A 145 0.04 11.44 7.63
CA GLY A 145 -0.12 12.87 7.83
C GLY A 145 0.03 13.31 9.28
N SER A 146 -0.56 14.46 9.58
CA SER A 146 -0.52 15.06 10.91
C SER A 146 -1.21 14.14 11.93
N TYR A 147 -0.48 13.68 12.92
CA TYR A 147 -1.00 12.81 13.98
C TYR A 147 -1.79 13.62 15.00
N ASN A 148 -2.95 14.12 14.60
CA ASN A 148 -3.87 14.89 15.44
C ASN A 148 -5.32 14.68 14.97
N TRP A 149 -6.27 15.16 15.78
CA TRP A 149 -7.72 15.00 15.50
C TRP A 149 -8.23 15.80 14.28
N GLY A 150 -7.41 16.62 13.66
CA GLY A 150 -7.72 17.29 12.38
C GLY A 150 -7.51 16.40 11.15
N GLN A 151 -6.82 15.29 11.28
CA GLN A 151 -6.63 14.31 10.21
C GLN A 151 -7.93 13.49 10.03
N SER A 152 -8.39 13.31 8.80
CA SER A 152 -9.70 12.74 8.48
C SER A 152 -9.97 11.38 9.13
N MET A 153 -9.02 10.44 9.06
CA MET A 153 -9.19 9.10 9.64
C MET A 153 -9.05 9.11 11.17
N ALA A 154 -8.24 9.99 11.74
CA ALA A 154 -8.18 10.19 13.18
C ALA A 154 -9.52 10.77 13.69
N ALA A 155 -10.04 11.80 13.02
CA ALA A 155 -11.35 12.38 13.36
C ALA A 155 -12.49 11.36 13.26
N LYS A 156 -12.52 10.54 12.19
CA LYS A 156 -13.50 9.47 11.99
C LYS A 156 -13.50 8.47 13.16
N ASN A 157 -12.34 8.13 13.68
CA ASN A 157 -12.19 7.11 14.72
C ASN A 157 -12.09 7.68 16.15
N ARG A 158 -12.19 8.99 16.32
CA ARG A 158 -11.98 9.68 17.60
C ARG A 158 -12.86 9.13 18.74
N ALA A 159 -14.15 9.00 18.50
CA ALA A 159 -15.09 8.53 19.53
C ALA A 159 -14.73 7.11 20.01
N ALA A 160 -14.34 6.22 19.11
CA ALA A 160 -13.92 4.86 19.47
C ALA A 160 -12.59 4.87 20.25
N ALA A 161 -11.64 5.72 19.87
CA ALA A 161 -10.38 5.86 20.56
C ALA A 161 -10.55 6.44 21.98
N GLU A 162 -11.34 7.49 22.14
CA GLU A 162 -11.65 8.11 23.44
C GLU A 162 -12.44 7.16 24.35
N ALA A 163 -13.33 6.33 23.81
CA ALA A 163 -14.04 5.31 24.59
C ALA A 163 -13.09 4.19 25.08
N ALA A 164 -12.12 3.79 24.27
CA ALA A 164 -11.14 2.77 24.63
C ALA A 164 -10.09 3.30 25.61
N TYR A 165 -9.73 4.57 25.49
CA TYR A 165 -8.66 5.22 26.28
C TYR A 165 -9.09 6.62 26.75
N PRO A 166 -9.99 6.71 27.75
CA PRO A 166 -10.60 7.99 28.16
C PRO A 166 -9.62 9.05 28.66
N ASN A 167 -8.42 8.62 29.08
CA ASN A 167 -7.38 9.50 29.63
C ASN A 167 -6.19 9.67 28.66
N ALA A 168 -6.27 9.14 27.45
CA ALA A 168 -5.21 9.36 26.47
C ALA A 168 -5.21 10.82 26.01
N SER A 169 -4.06 11.47 26.06
CA SER A 169 -3.89 12.75 25.39
C SER A 169 -4.15 12.58 23.89
N ALA A 170 -4.65 13.64 23.25
CA ALA A 170 -4.77 13.65 21.79
C ALA A 170 -3.41 13.28 21.15
N PRO A 171 -3.43 12.56 20.04
CA PRO A 171 -2.21 12.22 19.32
C PRO A 171 -1.49 13.46 18.82
#